data_fd2dee8748392ca0ad3f3918b85dfc89
#
_entry.id   fd2dee8748392ca0ad3f3918b85dfc89
#
_cell.length_a   1.000
_cell.length_b   1.000
_cell.length_c   1.000
_cell.angle_alpha   90.00
_cell.angle_beta   90.00
_cell.angle_gamma   90.00
#
_symmetry.space_group_name_H-M   'P 1'
#
loop_
_entity.id
_entity.type
_entity.pdbx_description
1 polymer ?
#
loop_
_entity_poly.entity_id
_entity_poly.type
_entity_poly.pdbx_seq_one_letter_code
_entity_poly.pdbx_strand_id
1 'polypeptide(L)'
;DIVAQGLKLVWGKKLKTEVSSDLTAAARSLCGKSKGVVCILGTGSNSCVYNGKKITRNNPAPGYVLGDEGSGAYLGKKVLQHFIYQTFDEELMRKFNLAYQTDYR
;
A
#
# COMPACT_ATOMS: atom_id res chain seq x y z
N ASP A 1 13.44 -18.32 -5.87
CA ASP A 1 12.73 -17.07 -6.16
C ASP A 1 12.92 -16.74 -7.63
N ILE A 2 11.80 -16.62 -8.38
CA ILE A 2 11.75 -16.39 -9.82
C ILE A 2 12.43 -15.07 -10.19
N VAL A 3 12.27 -14.01 -9.38
CA VAL A 3 12.87 -12.70 -9.62
C VAL A 3 14.39 -12.79 -9.53
N ALA A 4 14.91 -13.44 -8.51
CA ALA A 4 16.36 -13.63 -8.36
C ALA A 4 16.96 -14.46 -9.51
N GLN A 5 16.21 -15.45 -10.02
CA GLN A 5 16.63 -16.24 -11.19
C GLN A 5 16.63 -15.37 -12.45
N GLY A 6 15.58 -14.58 -12.69
CA GLY A 6 15.51 -13.65 -13.82
C GLY A 6 16.64 -12.62 -13.81
N LEU A 7 16.95 -12.04 -12.65
CA LEU A 7 18.06 -11.11 -12.51
C LEU A 7 19.41 -11.76 -12.85
N LYS A 8 19.64 -13.01 -12.43
CA LYS A 8 20.87 -13.74 -12.75
C LYS A 8 20.99 -14.13 -14.23
N LEU A 9 19.86 -14.30 -14.93
CA LEU A 9 19.87 -14.53 -16.39
C LEU A 9 20.30 -13.28 -17.16
N VAL A 10 19.86 -12.09 -16.72
CA VAL A 10 20.16 -10.82 -17.39
C VAL A 10 21.58 -10.32 -17.05
N TRP A 11 21.95 -10.34 -15.77
CA TRP A 11 23.21 -9.74 -15.29
C TRP A 11 24.30 -10.76 -14.91
N GLY A 12 24.05 -12.03 -15.13
CA GLY A 12 25.02 -13.11 -14.93
C GLY A 12 24.91 -13.82 -13.58
N LYS A 13 25.31 -15.09 -13.57
CA LYS A 13 25.18 -16.01 -12.41
C LYS A 13 25.98 -15.60 -11.17
N LYS A 14 27.02 -14.77 -11.34
CA LYS A 14 27.85 -14.27 -10.22
C LYS A 14 27.20 -13.13 -9.43
N LEU A 15 26.07 -12.58 -9.91
CA LEU A 15 25.38 -11.49 -9.22
C LEU A 15 24.83 -11.98 -7.88
N LYS A 16 25.28 -11.37 -6.79
CA LYS A 16 24.70 -11.57 -5.47
C LYS A 16 23.38 -10.82 -5.38
N THR A 17 22.28 -11.54 -5.43
CA THR A 17 20.93 -10.97 -5.39
C THR A 17 20.24 -11.33 -4.10
N GLU A 18 19.61 -10.34 -3.46
CA GLU A 18 18.66 -10.52 -2.38
C GLU A 18 17.32 -9.93 -2.83
N VAL A 19 16.27 -10.74 -2.80
CA VAL A 19 14.90 -10.31 -3.10
C VAL A 19 14.12 -10.34 -1.80
N SER A 20 13.48 -9.23 -1.49
CA SER A 20 12.74 -9.06 -0.25
C SER A 20 11.44 -8.30 -0.53
N SER A 21 10.49 -8.32 0.41
CA SER A 21 9.25 -7.54 0.28
C SER A 21 9.53 -6.05 0.47
N ASP A 22 8.66 -5.21 -0.09
CA ASP A 22 8.61 -3.76 0.13
C ASP A 22 8.49 -3.43 1.62
N LEU A 23 7.69 -4.21 2.36
CA LEU A 23 7.55 -4.07 3.82
C LEU A 23 8.88 -4.27 4.56
N THR A 24 9.73 -5.20 4.11
CA THR A 24 11.08 -5.36 4.66
C THR A 24 11.97 -4.17 4.32
N ALA A 25 11.86 -3.63 3.11
CA ALA A 25 12.60 -2.44 2.71
C ALA A 25 12.18 -1.22 3.56
N ALA A 26 10.87 -1.02 3.74
CA ALA A 26 10.34 0.03 4.61
C ALA A 26 10.80 -0.14 6.06
N ALA A 27 10.79 -1.37 6.59
CA ALA A 27 11.23 -1.64 7.95
C ALA A 27 12.73 -1.33 8.15
N ARG A 28 13.57 -1.71 7.22
CA ARG A 28 15.00 -1.38 7.24
C ARG A 28 15.26 0.12 7.12
N SER A 29 14.51 0.81 6.27
CA SER A 29 14.62 2.25 6.06
C SER A 29 14.23 3.06 7.29
N LEU A 30 13.09 2.73 7.92
CA LEU A 30 12.55 3.47 9.05
C LEU A 30 13.21 3.12 10.38
N CYS A 31 13.45 1.86 10.63
CA CYS A 31 13.93 1.36 11.92
C CYS A 31 15.44 1.10 11.97
N GLY A 32 16.09 0.94 10.81
CA GLY A 32 17.52 0.56 10.76
C GLY A 32 17.77 -0.73 11.51
N LYS A 33 18.52 -0.64 12.63
CA LYS A 33 18.81 -1.76 13.54
C LYS A 33 17.92 -1.79 14.79
N SER A 34 17.01 -0.83 14.93
CA SER A 34 16.12 -0.72 16.09
C SER A 34 14.85 -1.56 15.90
N LYS A 35 14.23 -1.93 17.02
CA LYS A 35 12.90 -2.56 17.00
C LYS A 35 11.84 -1.49 16.72
N GLY A 36 10.77 -1.87 16.02
CA GLY A 36 9.67 -0.94 15.75
C GLY A 36 8.45 -1.63 15.13
N VAL A 37 7.37 -0.86 15.04
CA VAL A 37 6.21 -1.18 14.22
C VAL A 37 6.30 -0.33 12.97
N VAL A 38 6.10 -0.96 11.83
CA VAL A 38 6.20 -0.32 10.50
C VAL A 38 4.90 -0.47 9.77
N CYS A 39 4.40 0.63 9.22
CA CYS A 39 3.19 0.67 8.41
C CYS A 39 3.53 1.25 7.04
N ILE A 40 2.94 0.67 6.01
CA ILE A 40 2.93 1.21 4.65
C ILE A 40 1.49 1.65 4.35
N LEU A 41 1.35 2.90 3.89
CA LEU A 41 0.11 3.44 3.35
C LEU A 41 0.41 3.98 1.95
N GLY A 42 -0.09 3.28 0.94
CA GLY A 42 0.04 3.61 -0.48
C GLY A 42 -1.25 3.34 -1.22
N THR A 43 -1.20 2.64 -2.35
CA THR A 43 -2.39 2.11 -3.04
C THR A 43 -3.10 1.07 -2.17
N GLY A 44 -2.34 0.23 -1.46
CA GLY A 44 -2.81 -0.67 -0.40
C GLY A 44 -2.25 -0.25 0.96
N SER A 45 -2.52 -1.05 2.00
CA SER A 45 -1.95 -0.87 3.34
C SER A 45 -1.41 -2.19 3.90
N ASN A 46 -0.33 -2.09 4.67
CA ASN A 46 0.24 -3.24 5.38
C ASN A 46 1.01 -2.78 6.61
N SER A 47 1.16 -3.67 7.58
CA SER A 47 1.92 -3.37 8.80
C SER A 47 2.64 -4.57 9.38
N CYS A 48 3.76 -4.33 10.04
CA CYS A 48 4.53 -5.39 10.66
C CYS A 48 5.25 -4.95 11.94
N VAL A 49 5.66 -5.94 12.72
CA VAL A 49 6.60 -5.78 13.82
C VAL A 49 7.99 -6.19 13.33
N TYR A 50 8.93 -5.31 13.49
CA TYR A 50 10.34 -5.49 13.11
C TYR A 50 11.23 -5.50 14.35
N ASN A 51 12.20 -6.42 14.40
CA ASN A 51 13.07 -6.59 15.57
C ASN A 51 14.48 -5.99 15.41
N GLY A 52 14.71 -5.19 14.40
CA GLY A 52 16.02 -4.63 14.04
C GLY A 52 16.82 -5.49 13.06
N LYS A 53 16.35 -6.70 12.73
CA LYS A 53 16.98 -7.61 11.76
C LYS A 53 15.99 -8.16 10.73
N LYS A 54 14.80 -8.55 11.19
CA LYS A 54 13.77 -9.17 10.36
C LYS A 54 12.37 -8.83 10.88
N ILE A 55 11.39 -8.98 10.02
CA ILE A 55 9.98 -8.95 10.40
C ILE A 55 9.69 -10.18 11.26
N THR A 56 9.15 -9.97 12.44
CA THR A 56 8.79 -11.04 13.40
C THR A 56 7.29 -11.32 13.40
N ARG A 57 6.48 -10.35 13.01
CA ARG A 57 5.04 -10.49 12.86
C ARG A 57 4.57 -9.59 11.73
N ASN A 58 3.80 -10.14 10.81
CA ASN A 58 3.06 -9.37 9.81
C ASN A 58 1.58 -9.42 10.16
N ASN A 59 0.90 -8.30 10.06
CA ASN A 59 -0.54 -8.25 10.19
C ASN A 59 -1.17 -8.85 8.91
N PRO A 60 -2.22 -9.65 9.00
CA PRO A 60 -2.94 -10.08 7.81
C PRO A 60 -3.37 -8.86 6.98
N ALA A 61 -3.01 -8.85 5.71
CA ALA A 61 -3.41 -7.82 4.76
C ALA A 61 -4.27 -8.49 3.69
N PRO A 62 -5.60 -8.54 3.87
CA PRO A 62 -6.50 -9.24 2.96
C PRO A 62 -6.67 -8.53 1.61
N GLY A 63 -5.99 -7.40 1.42
CA GLY A 63 -5.87 -6.70 0.15
C GLY A 63 -7.09 -5.89 -0.25
N TYR A 64 -7.13 -5.51 -1.52
CA TYR A 64 -8.02 -4.52 -2.10
C TYR A 64 -9.51 -4.71 -1.79
N VAL A 65 -10.00 -5.94 -1.74
CA VAL A 65 -11.44 -6.22 -1.57
C VAL A 65 -11.85 -6.18 -0.09
N LEU A 66 -11.09 -6.85 0.77
CA LEU A 66 -11.45 -7.10 2.17
C LEU A 66 -10.65 -6.28 3.19
N GLY A 67 -9.61 -5.58 2.74
CA GLY A 67 -8.68 -4.85 3.60
C GLY A 67 -8.22 -3.55 3.00
N ASP A 68 -6.92 -3.29 3.15
CA ASP A 68 -6.25 -2.07 2.71
C ASP A 68 -6.80 -0.80 3.38
N GLU A 69 -7.28 -0.92 4.61
CA GLU A 69 -7.90 0.16 5.37
C GLU A 69 -6.96 1.37 5.47
N GLY A 70 -7.50 2.55 5.19
CA GLY A 70 -6.76 3.82 5.19
C GLY A 70 -5.87 4.05 3.96
N SER A 71 -5.75 3.07 3.05
CA SER A 71 -5.02 3.23 1.79
C SER A 71 -5.70 4.17 0.82
N GLY A 72 -4.97 4.63 -0.21
CA GLY A 72 -5.54 5.44 -1.29
C GLY A 72 -6.69 4.75 -2.01
N ALA A 73 -6.57 3.44 -2.27
CA ALA A 73 -7.64 2.66 -2.89
C ALA A 73 -8.88 2.53 -1.99
N TYR A 74 -8.68 2.32 -0.69
CA TYR A 74 -9.77 2.26 0.28
C TYR A 74 -10.52 3.59 0.38
N LEU A 75 -9.79 4.70 0.54
CA LEU A 75 -10.38 6.03 0.62
C LEU A 75 -11.07 6.41 -0.68
N GLY A 76 -10.46 6.13 -1.83
CA GLY A 76 -11.07 6.37 -3.15
C GLY A 76 -12.39 5.62 -3.34
N LYS A 77 -12.45 4.34 -2.94
CA LYS A 77 -13.72 3.57 -2.96
C LYS A 77 -14.78 4.20 -2.07
N LYS A 78 -14.41 4.68 -0.88
CA LYS A 78 -15.33 5.37 0.04
C LYS A 78 -15.85 6.67 -0.57
N VAL A 79 -14.98 7.48 -1.17
CA VAL A 79 -15.37 8.71 -1.85
C VAL A 79 -16.36 8.42 -2.97
N LEU A 80 -16.05 7.46 -3.85
CA LEU A 80 -16.95 7.07 -4.94
C LEU A 80 -18.29 6.53 -4.43
N GLN A 81 -18.27 5.72 -3.36
CA GLN A 81 -19.48 5.19 -2.74
C GLN A 81 -20.39 6.32 -2.22
N HIS A 82 -19.82 7.30 -1.49
CA HIS A 82 -20.57 8.44 -1.00
C HIS A 82 -21.08 9.35 -2.12
N PHE A 83 -20.31 9.52 -3.19
CA PHE A 83 -20.73 10.24 -4.38
C PHE A 83 -21.94 9.56 -5.06
N ILE A 84 -21.85 8.26 -5.33
CA ILE A 84 -22.91 7.48 -6.00
C ILE A 84 -24.19 7.45 -5.18
N TYR A 85 -24.06 7.31 -3.85
CA TYR A 85 -25.23 7.33 -2.95
C TYR A 85 -25.73 8.73 -2.61
N GLN A 86 -25.12 9.78 -3.19
CA GLN A 86 -25.48 11.18 -2.96
C GLN A 86 -25.51 11.56 -1.46
N THR A 87 -24.55 11.03 -0.71
CA THR A 87 -24.42 11.27 0.74
C THR A 87 -23.42 12.37 1.07
N PHE A 88 -22.85 13.04 0.08
CA PHE A 88 -22.11 14.28 0.30
C PHE A 88 -23.08 15.42 0.66
N ASP A 89 -22.59 16.36 1.47
CA ASP A 89 -23.28 17.64 1.58
C ASP A 89 -23.22 18.41 0.25
N GLU A 90 -24.07 19.43 0.14
CA GLU A 90 -24.22 20.19 -1.13
C GLU A 90 -22.90 20.84 -1.57
N GLU A 91 -22.12 21.35 -0.63
CA GLU A 91 -20.86 22.03 -0.91
C GLU A 91 -19.83 21.04 -1.44
N LEU A 92 -19.69 19.89 -0.81
CA LEU A 92 -18.75 18.84 -1.22
C LEU A 92 -19.16 18.24 -2.57
N MET A 93 -20.47 18.01 -2.78
CA MET A 93 -20.98 17.52 -4.07
C MET A 93 -20.66 18.51 -5.20
N ARG A 94 -20.88 19.80 -4.97
CA ARG A 94 -20.55 20.85 -5.94
C ARG A 94 -19.05 20.88 -6.25
N LYS A 95 -18.20 20.82 -5.24
CA LYS A 95 -16.73 20.80 -5.41
C LYS A 95 -16.28 19.54 -6.16
N PHE A 96 -16.86 18.40 -5.87
CA PHE A 96 -16.54 17.14 -6.52
C PHE A 96 -16.90 17.19 -8.01
N ASN A 97 -18.13 17.63 -8.35
CA ASN A 97 -18.57 17.77 -9.73
C ASN A 97 -17.71 18.74 -10.53
N LEU A 98 -17.31 19.86 -9.94
CA LEU A 98 -16.41 20.82 -10.59
C LEU A 98 -15.01 20.22 -10.83
N ALA A 99 -14.47 19.49 -9.86
CA ALA A 99 -13.14 18.91 -9.96
C ALA A 99 -13.03 17.78 -10.98
N TYR A 100 -14.08 16.98 -11.09
CA TYR A 100 -14.07 15.76 -11.93
C TYR A 100 -14.98 15.88 -13.18
N GLN A 101 -15.59 17.03 -13.40
CA GLN A 101 -16.53 17.28 -14.53
C GLN A 101 -17.61 16.21 -14.64
N THR A 102 -18.11 15.75 -13.51
CA THR A 102 -19.15 14.74 -13.43
C THR A 102 -20.51 15.42 -13.38
N ASP A 103 -21.44 14.98 -14.23
CA ASP A 103 -22.85 15.33 -14.16
C ASP A 103 -23.63 14.04 -13.84
N TYR A 104 -23.87 13.82 -12.56
CA TYR A 104 -24.66 12.68 -12.12
C TYR A 104 -26.12 13.13 -12.09
N ARG A 105 -26.84 12.84 -13.17
CA ARG A 105 -28.30 12.96 -13.27
C ARG A 105 -28.94 11.59 -13.13
#